data_97f0bb8ef97900091f619fb9bcfefadf
#
_entry.id   97f0bb8ef97900091f619fb9bcfefadf
#
_cell.length_a   1.000
_cell.length_b   1.000
_cell.length_c   1.000
_cell.angle_alpha   90.00
_cell.angle_beta   90.00
_cell.angle_gamma   90.00
#
_symmetry.space_group_name_H-M   'P 1'
#
loop_
_entity.id
_entity.type
_entity.pdbx_description
1 polymer ?
#
loop_
_entity_poly.entity_id
_entity_poly.type
_entity_poly.pdbx_seq_one_letter_code
_entity_poly.pdbx_strand_id
1 'polypeptide(L)'
;MEEPWPTEIRLLDQGRFLEISFDDEASSMLSAELLRVRSPSAEVQGHSQKDQKTIGGKRDVKILSVTPVGNYAVRLDFDDSHRTGIYTWRYLRQLGETAEESFKAYLDELAACGLDRDRPGEM
;
A
#
# COMPACT_ATOMS: atom_id res chain seq x y z
N MET A 1 -7.96 9.45 23.54
CA MET A 1 -6.59 9.54 23.04
C MET A 1 -6.61 9.79 21.55
N GLU A 2 -5.96 10.85 21.13
CA GLU A 2 -5.98 11.24 19.73
C GLU A 2 -5.04 10.35 18.92
N GLU A 3 -5.44 10.06 17.70
CA GLU A 3 -4.60 9.29 16.80
C GLU A 3 -3.49 10.20 16.26
N PRO A 4 -2.30 9.62 15.97
CA PRO A 4 -1.25 10.41 15.36
C PRO A 4 -1.70 11.00 14.03
N TRP A 5 -1.24 12.21 13.78
CA TRP A 5 -1.60 12.96 12.59
C TRP A 5 -0.36 13.09 11.69
N PRO A 6 -0.50 12.90 10.38
CA PRO A 6 0.66 13.03 9.50
C PRO A 6 1.14 14.47 9.41
N THR A 7 2.45 14.65 9.49
CA THR A 7 3.08 15.95 9.37
C THR A 7 3.75 16.13 8.01
N GLU A 8 4.13 15.02 7.35
CA GLU A 8 4.78 15.09 6.04
C GLU A 8 4.57 13.79 5.30
N ILE A 9 4.35 13.89 3.99
CA ILE A 9 4.29 12.74 3.10
C ILE A 9 5.16 13.06 1.90
N ARG A 10 6.11 12.16 1.57
CA ARG A 10 7.00 12.37 0.43
C ARG A 10 7.09 11.10 -0.40
N LEU A 11 7.16 11.29 -1.72
CA LEU A 11 7.50 10.21 -2.63
C LEU A 11 9.00 10.21 -2.85
N LEU A 12 9.61 9.04 -2.73
CA LEU A 12 11.04 8.86 -2.88
C LEU A 12 11.32 7.89 -4.02
N ASP A 13 12.51 7.99 -4.59
CA ASP A 13 12.98 7.09 -5.63
C ASP A 13 11.97 6.95 -6.76
N GLN A 14 11.53 8.10 -7.29
CA GLN A 14 10.61 8.18 -8.43
C GLN A 14 9.26 7.50 -8.19
N GLY A 15 8.81 7.51 -6.94
CA GLY A 15 7.52 6.92 -6.58
C GLY A 15 7.59 5.47 -6.16
N ARG A 16 8.77 4.89 -6.00
CA ARG A 16 8.92 3.52 -5.51
C ARG A 16 8.67 3.40 -4.03
N PHE A 17 8.82 4.50 -3.28
CA PHE A 17 8.61 4.52 -1.84
C PHE A 17 7.80 5.73 -1.44
N LEU A 18 7.00 5.56 -0.42
CA LEU A 18 6.27 6.65 0.23
C LEU A 18 6.79 6.74 1.65
N GLU A 19 7.30 7.94 2.01
CA GLU A 19 7.70 8.20 3.39
C GLU A 19 6.61 9.03 4.04
N ILE A 20 6.16 8.62 5.21
CA ILE A 20 5.16 9.36 5.97
C ILE A 20 5.65 9.56 7.39
N SER A 21 5.57 10.80 7.87
CA SER A 21 5.96 11.19 9.22
C SER A 21 4.73 11.64 9.97
N PHE A 22 4.69 11.35 11.26
CA PHE A 22 3.55 11.67 12.12
C PHE A 22 3.98 12.63 13.23
N ASP A 23 3.01 13.26 13.87
CA ASP A 23 3.26 14.26 14.91
C ASP A 23 3.77 13.67 16.23
N ASP A 24 3.77 12.34 16.36
CA ASP A 24 4.38 11.67 17.51
C ASP A 24 5.82 11.24 17.23
N GLU A 25 6.43 11.84 16.20
CA GLU A 25 7.81 11.59 15.77
C GLU A 25 8.04 10.23 15.12
N ALA A 26 7.02 9.42 15.00
CA ALA A 26 7.15 8.17 14.25
C ALA A 26 7.17 8.45 12.76
N SER A 27 7.93 7.67 12.02
CA SER A 27 7.92 7.75 10.56
C SER A 27 8.03 6.34 9.98
N SER A 28 7.55 6.19 8.76
CA SER A 28 7.59 4.91 8.07
C SER A 28 7.92 5.13 6.60
N MET A 29 8.66 4.18 6.03
CA MET A 29 8.90 4.16 4.60
C MET A 29 8.24 2.92 4.04
N LEU A 30 7.27 3.11 3.16
CA LEU A 30 6.49 2.02 2.59
C LEU A 30 6.80 1.89 1.11
N SER A 31 7.02 0.67 0.63
CA SER A 31 7.25 0.45 -0.78
C SER A 31 5.94 0.59 -1.55
N ALA A 32 6.03 1.06 -2.79
CA ALA A 32 4.86 1.13 -3.67
C ALA A 32 4.28 -0.26 -3.88
N GLU A 33 5.13 -1.28 -3.97
CA GLU A 33 4.67 -2.65 -4.11
C GLU A 33 3.76 -3.06 -2.94
N LEU A 34 4.19 -2.84 -1.71
CA LEU A 34 3.39 -3.18 -0.54
C LEU A 34 2.08 -2.40 -0.52
N LEU A 35 2.14 -1.10 -0.77
CA LEU A 35 0.95 -0.27 -0.80
C LEU A 35 -0.04 -0.73 -1.88
N ARG A 36 0.48 -1.15 -3.03
CA ARG A 36 -0.35 -1.61 -4.13
C ARG A 36 -1.05 -2.94 -3.80
N VAL A 37 -0.32 -3.90 -3.27
CA VAL A 37 -0.88 -5.23 -3.01
C VAL A 37 -1.73 -5.27 -1.75
N ARG A 38 -1.57 -4.30 -0.86
CA ARG A 38 -2.40 -4.14 0.33
C ARG A 38 -3.34 -2.95 0.23
N SER A 39 -3.67 -2.55 -1.00
CA SER A 39 -4.60 -1.45 -1.23
C SER A 39 -5.94 -1.75 -0.53
N PRO A 40 -6.53 -0.74 0.14
CA PRO A 40 -7.83 -0.93 0.77
C PRO A 40 -9.00 -0.90 -0.22
N SER A 41 -8.70 -0.78 -1.51
CA SER A 41 -9.73 -0.80 -2.55
C SER A 41 -10.45 -2.15 -2.59
N ALA A 42 -11.74 -2.13 -2.90
CA ALA A 42 -12.52 -3.34 -3.08
C ALA A 42 -11.98 -4.21 -4.22
N GLU A 43 -11.26 -3.62 -5.17
CA GLU A 43 -10.61 -4.39 -6.24
C GLU A 43 -9.56 -5.37 -5.70
N VAL A 44 -8.98 -5.07 -4.54
CA VAL A 44 -7.98 -5.91 -3.90
C VAL A 44 -8.57 -6.68 -2.74
N GLN A 45 -9.29 -5.99 -1.84
CA GLN A 45 -9.80 -6.59 -0.61
C GLN A 45 -11.07 -7.41 -0.83
N GLY A 46 -11.82 -7.12 -1.89
CA GLY A 46 -13.10 -7.77 -2.11
C GLY A 46 -14.13 -7.33 -1.07
N HIS A 47 -15.18 -8.13 -0.91
CA HIS A 47 -16.24 -7.84 0.04
C HIS A 47 -16.08 -8.62 1.35
N SER A 48 -15.14 -9.55 1.39
CA SER A 48 -14.83 -10.35 2.58
C SER A 48 -13.39 -10.85 2.45
N GLN A 49 -12.88 -11.43 3.54
CA GLN A 49 -11.54 -12.01 3.51
C GLN A 49 -11.38 -13.10 2.45
N LYS A 50 -12.47 -13.81 2.16
CA LYS A 50 -12.43 -14.86 1.14
C LYS A 50 -12.24 -14.30 -0.26
N ASP A 51 -12.62 -13.04 -0.46
CA ASP A 51 -12.54 -12.40 -1.77
C ASP A 51 -11.24 -11.61 -1.94
N GLN A 52 -10.40 -11.58 -0.92
CA GLN A 52 -9.13 -10.87 -1.00
C GLN A 52 -8.24 -11.51 -2.05
N LYS A 53 -7.71 -10.68 -2.93
CA LYS A 53 -6.91 -11.17 -4.06
C LYS A 53 -5.43 -11.04 -3.76
N THR A 54 -4.68 -12.06 -4.18
CA THR A 54 -3.22 -12.01 -4.18
C THR A 54 -2.77 -11.56 -5.57
N ILE A 55 -1.99 -10.48 -5.61
CA ILE A 55 -1.62 -9.84 -6.86
C ILE A 55 -0.12 -9.98 -7.08
N GLY A 56 0.27 -10.62 -8.19
CA GLY A 56 1.66 -10.76 -8.57
C GLY A 56 2.11 -9.66 -9.53
N GLY A 57 3.40 -9.66 -9.87
CA GLY A 57 3.96 -8.80 -10.91
C GLY A 57 4.06 -7.34 -10.54
N LYS A 58 4.16 -7.00 -9.25
CA LYS A 58 4.15 -5.60 -8.80
C LYS A 58 5.49 -5.12 -8.25
N ARG A 59 6.58 -5.85 -8.48
CA ARG A 59 7.90 -5.46 -7.98
C ARG A 59 8.29 -4.04 -8.39
N ASP A 60 7.98 -3.65 -9.61
CA ASP A 60 8.41 -2.35 -10.16
C ASP A 60 7.31 -1.30 -10.22
N VAL A 61 6.19 -1.55 -9.55
CA VAL A 61 5.09 -0.57 -9.54
C VAL A 61 5.55 0.72 -8.86
N LYS A 62 5.07 1.86 -9.35
CA LYS A 62 5.41 3.17 -8.83
C LYS A 62 4.15 3.96 -8.52
N ILE A 63 4.25 4.84 -7.54
CA ILE A 63 3.20 5.78 -7.22
C ILE A 63 3.40 7.01 -8.08
N LEU A 64 2.40 7.38 -8.86
CA LEU A 64 2.46 8.54 -9.73
C LEU A 64 2.04 9.82 -9.02
N SER A 65 1.06 9.73 -8.13
CA SER A 65 0.59 10.90 -7.41
C SER A 65 -0.07 10.53 -6.09
N VAL A 66 -0.10 11.50 -5.19
CA VAL A 66 -0.75 11.41 -3.88
C VAL A 66 -1.76 12.54 -3.82
N THR A 67 -3.04 12.21 -3.70
CA THR A 67 -4.11 13.20 -3.71
C THR A 67 -4.85 13.17 -2.37
N PRO A 68 -4.92 14.29 -1.65
CA PRO A 68 -5.67 14.32 -0.39
C PRO A 68 -7.15 14.00 -0.60
N VAL A 69 -7.72 13.25 0.35
CA VAL A 69 -9.16 12.96 0.38
C VAL A 69 -9.66 13.49 1.72
N GLY A 70 -10.39 14.61 1.68
CA GLY A 70 -10.76 15.30 2.90
C GLY A 70 -9.51 15.59 3.73
N ASN A 71 -9.65 15.44 5.04
CA ASN A 71 -8.52 15.60 5.95
C ASN A 71 -8.16 14.29 6.67
N TYR A 72 -8.60 13.15 6.12
CA TYR A 72 -8.47 11.87 6.81
C TYR A 72 -7.72 10.81 6.00
N ALA A 73 -7.39 11.07 4.73
CA ALA A 73 -6.83 10.04 3.85
C ALA A 73 -6.13 10.65 2.65
N VAL A 74 -5.43 9.80 1.91
CA VAL A 74 -4.90 10.13 0.59
C VAL A 74 -5.28 9.02 -0.39
N ARG A 75 -5.49 9.40 -1.64
CA ARG A 75 -5.64 8.46 -2.73
C ARG A 75 -4.28 8.34 -3.42
N LEU A 76 -3.86 7.11 -3.67
CA LEU A 76 -2.61 6.86 -4.39
C LEU A 76 -2.94 6.39 -5.79
N ASP A 77 -2.32 7.02 -6.79
CA ASP A 77 -2.43 6.62 -8.19
C ASP A 77 -1.15 5.88 -8.56
N PHE A 78 -1.29 4.66 -9.03
CA PHE A 78 -0.15 3.81 -9.38
C PHE A 78 0.03 3.76 -10.90
N ASP A 79 1.23 3.42 -11.35
CA ASP A 79 1.53 3.40 -12.78
C ASP A 79 0.92 2.21 -13.52
N ASP A 80 0.25 1.31 -12.80
CA ASP A 80 -0.50 0.20 -13.38
C ASP A 80 -1.99 0.54 -13.53
N SER A 81 -2.34 1.81 -13.47
CA SER A 81 -3.70 2.35 -13.59
C SER A 81 -4.61 2.11 -12.38
N HIS A 82 -4.08 1.54 -11.29
CA HIS A 82 -4.86 1.39 -10.06
C HIS A 82 -4.91 2.75 -9.36
N ARG A 83 -6.10 3.29 -9.15
CA ARG A 83 -6.27 4.61 -8.51
C ARG A 83 -7.48 4.67 -7.60
N THR A 84 -7.96 3.52 -7.15
CA THR A 84 -9.13 3.47 -6.27
C THR A 84 -8.75 3.24 -4.81
N GLY A 85 -7.48 3.13 -4.49
CA GLY A 85 -7.03 2.92 -3.12
C GLY A 85 -7.01 4.22 -2.34
N ILE A 86 -7.85 4.30 -1.32
CA ILE A 86 -7.90 5.43 -0.40
C ILE A 86 -7.33 4.96 0.93
N TYR A 87 -6.19 5.55 1.30
CA TYR A 87 -5.42 5.13 2.46
C TYR A 87 -5.63 6.12 3.59
N THR A 88 -6.35 5.70 4.65
CA THR A 88 -6.53 6.55 5.81
C THR A 88 -5.22 6.65 6.59
N TRP A 89 -5.10 7.71 7.41
CA TRP A 89 -3.91 7.88 8.25
C TRP A 89 -3.72 6.67 9.17
N ARG A 90 -4.80 6.14 9.71
CA ARG A 90 -4.76 4.96 10.57
C ARG A 90 -4.23 3.74 9.79
N TYR A 91 -4.70 3.53 8.57
CA TYR A 91 -4.27 2.39 7.76
C TYR A 91 -2.79 2.50 7.40
N LEU A 92 -2.34 3.70 7.01
CA LEU A 92 -0.93 3.91 6.70
C LEU A 92 -0.05 3.70 7.93
N ARG A 93 -0.49 4.17 9.09
CA ARG A 93 0.24 3.97 10.32
C ARG A 93 0.36 2.50 10.66
N GLN A 94 -0.76 1.78 10.59
CA GLN A 94 -0.82 0.35 10.88
C GLN A 94 0.06 -0.44 9.91
N LEU A 95 -0.03 -0.12 8.62
CA LEU A 95 0.78 -0.80 7.61
C LEU A 95 2.26 -0.53 7.83
N GLY A 96 2.63 0.69 8.21
CA GLY A 96 4.02 1.03 8.51
C GLY A 96 4.56 0.26 9.70
N GLU A 97 3.74 0.06 10.73
CA GLU A 97 4.15 -0.68 11.92
C GLU A 97 4.31 -2.18 11.67
N THR A 98 3.61 -2.69 10.66
CA THR A 98 3.63 -4.12 10.35
C THR A 98 4.21 -4.42 8.97
N ALA A 99 4.97 -3.49 8.40
CA ALA A 99 5.42 -3.59 7.02
C ALA A 99 6.21 -4.87 6.73
N GLU A 100 7.15 -5.23 7.61
CA GLU A 100 7.96 -6.43 7.38
C GLU A 100 7.11 -7.69 7.43
N GLU A 101 6.24 -7.78 8.42
CA GLU A 101 5.36 -8.94 8.58
C GLU A 101 4.36 -9.03 7.42
N SER A 102 3.82 -7.89 7.03
CA SER A 102 2.84 -7.83 5.94
C SER A 102 3.48 -8.23 4.62
N PHE A 103 4.71 -7.77 4.37
CA PHE A 103 5.40 -8.12 3.14
C PHE A 103 5.78 -9.60 3.11
N LYS A 104 6.22 -10.14 4.23
CA LYS A 104 6.53 -11.56 4.34
C LYS A 104 5.27 -12.40 4.08
N ALA A 105 4.15 -12.01 4.66
CA ALA A 105 2.87 -12.69 4.42
C ALA A 105 2.50 -12.64 2.95
N TYR A 106 2.73 -11.51 2.30
CA TYR A 106 2.48 -11.35 0.88
C TYR A 106 3.34 -12.31 0.04
N LEU A 107 4.62 -12.44 0.38
CA LEU A 107 5.50 -13.37 -0.35
C LEU A 107 5.03 -14.81 -0.19
N ASP A 108 4.57 -15.19 1.00
CA ASP A 108 4.02 -16.52 1.24
C ASP A 108 2.74 -16.75 0.43
N GLU A 109 1.89 -15.73 0.32
CA GLU A 109 0.67 -15.81 -0.49
C GLU A 109 0.99 -15.99 -1.96
N LEU A 110 2.00 -15.29 -2.47
CA LEU A 110 2.43 -15.45 -3.86
C LEU A 110 2.85 -16.88 -4.12
N ALA A 111 3.68 -17.45 -3.24
CA ALA A 111 4.15 -18.82 -3.40
C ALA A 111 2.97 -19.80 -3.39
N ALA A 112 2.02 -19.60 -2.49
CA ALA A 112 0.85 -20.48 -2.37
C ALA A 112 -0.03 -20.42 -3.61
N CYS A 113 -0.04 -19.28 -4.31
CA CYS A 113 -0.86 -19.10 -5.52
C CYS A 113 -0.10 -19.39 -6.82
N GLY A 114 1.18 -19.77 -6.73
CA GLY A 114 2.00 -19.98 -7.91
C GLY A 114 2.34 -18.71 -8.67
N LEU A 115 2.35 -17.59 -7.96
CA LEU A 115 2.67 -16.29 -8.52
C LEU A 115 4.04 -15.82 -8.02
N ASP A 116 4.56 -14.76 -8.64
CA ASP A 116 5.77 -14.12 -8.14
C ASP A 116 5.69 -12.61 -8.37
N ARG A 117 6.69 -11.88 -7.86
CA ARG A 117 6.71 -10.42 -7.90
C ARG A 117 6.96 -9.87 -9.30
N ASP A 118 7.55 -10.65 -10.18
CA ASP A 118 8.02 -10.19 -11.50
C ASP A 118 7.07 -10.54 -12.62
N ARG A 119 6.13 -11.42 -12.36
CA ARG A 119 5.22 -11.92 -13.38
C ARG A 119 3.78 -11.65 -12.99
N PRO A 120 3.02 -10.93 -13.83
CA PRO A 120 1.60 -10.73 -13.54
C PRO A 120 0.88 -12.06 -13.47
N GLY A 121 -0.09 -12.16 -12.58
CA GLY A 121 -0.95 -13.33 -12.53
C GLY A 121 -1.83 -13.40 -13.77
N GLU A 122 -2.20 -14.60 -14.15
CA GLU A 122 -3.15 -14.77 -15.24
C GLU A 122 -4.54 -14.42 -14.75
N MET A 123 -5.29 -13.78 -15.63
CA MET A 123 -6.67 -13.43 -15.35
C MET A 123 -7.64 -14.28 -16.12
#